data_f705e3ff0d61f52fa07ddb5c86ad5084
#
_entry.id   f705e3ff0d61f52fa07ddb5c86ad5084
#
_cell.length_a   1.000
_cell.length_b   1.000
_cell.length_c   1.000
_cell.angle_alpha   90.00
_cell.angle_beta   90.00
_cell.angle_gamma   90.00
#
_symmetry.space_group_name_H-M   'P 1'
#
loop_
_entity.id
_entity.type
_entity.pdbx_description
1 polymer ?
#
loop_
_entity_poly.entity_id
_entity_poly.type
_entity_poly.pdbx_seq_one_letter_code
_entity_poly.pdbx_strand_id
1 'polypeptide(L)'
;NCKILEGDDDTVIYVKRHKARVRYWMTQFAEALLERADHHDDSKLKEPEISMWREMDKEPRYPYSEDPESDYQKKLRKYKPVFEQHWRNNRHHWEFFQRGLDPFGPEILDLIELICDQLLGYKFNVSYSKAMKDCQRLKTKFGLSEELTTLIENTVRNYFVDLGTPKEEAQIRLQAKASLRDLPTSGVLIDLQA
;
A
#
# COMPACT_ATOMS: atom_id res chain seq x y z
N ASN A 1 -15.54 -22.24 7.21
CA ASN A 1 -15.98 -23.37 6.35
C ASN A 1 -17.34 -23.06 5.75
N CYS A 2 -17.39 -22.76 4.43
CA CYS A 2 -18.63 -22.44 3.71
C CYS A 2 -19.19 -23.67 2.96
N LYS A 3 -18.96 -24.91 3.46
CA LYS A 3 -19.52 -26.10 2.84
C LYS A 3 -21.04 -26.12 3.01
N ILE A 4 -21.74 -26.38 1.91
CA ILE A 4 -23.18 -26.70 1.91
C ILE A 4 -23.30 -28.15 2.39
N LEU A 5 -24.20 -28.40 3.33
CA LEU A 5 -24.43 -29.71 3.91
C LEU A 5 -25.82 -30.22 3.52
N GLU A 6 -25.96 -31.54 3.49
CA GLU A 6 -27.26 -32.16 3.35
C GLU A 6 -28.14 -31.78 4.54
N GLY A 7 -29.34 -31.21 4.27
CA GLY A 7 -30.23 -30.67 5.29
C GLY A 7 -30.16 -29.16 5.51
N ASP A 8 -29.25 -28.43 4.84
CA ASP A 8 -29.29 -26.97 4.83
C ASP A 8 -30.59 -26.50 4.15
N ASP A 9 -31.28 -25.54 4.76
CA ASP A 9 -32.41 -24.86 4.13
C ASP A 9 -31.94 -23.83 3.07
N ASP A 10 -32.85 -23.34 2.24
CA ASP A 10 -32.54 -22.40 1.15
C ASP A 10 -31.88 -21.12 1.64
N THR A 11 -32.24 -20.62 2.82
CA THR A 11 -31.65 -19.43 3.43
C THR A 11 -30.20 -19.68 3.80
N VAL A 12 -29.91 -20.82 4.43
CA VAL A 12 -28.56 -21.22 4.80
C VAL A 12 -27.70 -21.44 3.55
N ILE A 13 -28.24 -22.08 2.53
CA ILE A 13 -27.56 -22.27 1.23
C ILE A 13 -27.22 -20.90 0.60
N TYR A 14 -28.18 -19.99 0.55
CA TYR A 14 -27.99 -18.63 0.01
C TYR A 14 -26.86 -17.89 0.77
N VAL A 15 -26.90 -17.89 2.09
CA VAL A 15 -25.89 -17.22 2.93
C VAL A 15 -24.50 -17.83 2.70
N LYS A 16 -24.41 -19.16 2.65
CA LYS A 16 -23.14 -19.87 2.40
C LYS A 16 -22.55 -19.52 1.01
N ARG A 17 -23.39 -19.48 -0.03
CA ARG A 17 -22.99 -19.06 -1.38
C ARG A 17 -22.56 -17.60 -1.42
N HIS A 18 -23.27 -16.70 -0.75
CA HIS A 18 -22.91 -15.28 -0.65
C HIS A 18 -21.55 -15.12 0.02
N LYS A 19 -21.33 -15.76 1.18
CA LYS A 19 -20.04 -15.74 1.90
C LYS A 19 -18.90 -16.27 1.04
N ALA A 20 -19.13 -17.34 0.26
CA ALA A 20 -18.11 -17.87 -0.65
C ALA A 20 -17.71 -16.87 -1.73
N ARG A 21 -18.69 -16.17 -2.36
CA ARG A 21 -18.43 -15.11 -3.35
C ARG A 21 -17.68 -13.93 -2.76
N VAL A 22 -18.11 -13.45 -1.58
CA VAL A 22 -17.42 -12.35 -0.87
C VAL A 22 -15.97 -12.75 -0.58
N ARG A 23 -15.75 -13.95 -0.03
CA ARG A 23 -14.40 -14.46 0.24
C ARG A 23 -13.54 -14.51 -1.02
N TYR A 24 -14.10 -15.02 -2.14
CA TYR A 24 -13.39 -15.07 -3.42
C TYR A 24 -12.85 -13.69 -3.82
N TRP A 25 -13.74 -12.68 -3.86
CA TRP A 25 -13.32 -11.32 -4.25
C TRP A 25 -12.33 -10.69 -3.28
N MET A 26 -12.52 -10.88 -1.97
CA MET A 26 -11.55 -10.42 -0.97
C MET A 26 -10.18 -11.08 -1.16
N THR A 27 -10.15 -12.36 -1.54
CA THR A 27 -8.89 -13.06 -1.85
C THR A 27 -8.22 -12.45 -3.08
N GLN A 28 -8.98 -12.16 -4.16
CA GLN A 28 -8.43 -11.53 -5.36
C GLN A 28 -7.81 -10.14 -5.05
N PHE A 29 -8.46 -9.33 -4.20
CA PHE A 29 -7.88 -8.06 -3.76
C PHE A 29 -6.60 -8.26 -2.93
N ALA A 30 -6.59 -9.24 -2.04
CA ALA A 30 -5.41 -9.52 -1.23
C ALA A 30 -4.23 -10.00 -2.08
N GLU A 31 -4.47 -10.89 -3.06
CA GLU A 31 -3.46 -11.35 -4.01
C GLU A 31 -2.88 -10.19 -4.83
N ALA A 32 -3.74 -9.30 -5.35
CA ALA A 32 -3.31 -8.13 -6.10
C ALA A 32 -2.47 -7.16 -5.25
N LEU A 33 -2.80 -6.99 -3.96
CA LEU A 33 -2.00 -6.18 -3.04
C LEU A 33 -0.62 -6.78 -2.78
N LEU A 34 -0.54 -8.11 -2.65
CA LEU A 34 0.73 -8.79 -2.43
C LEU A 34 1.63 -8.73 -3.66
N GLU A 35 1.06 -8.90 -4.85
CA GLU A 35 1.79 -8.74 -6.11
C GLU A 35 2.38 -7.32 -6.21
N ARG A 36 1.59 -6.29 -5.86
CA ARG A 36 2.09 -4.92 -5.81
C ARG A 36 3.22 -4.75 -4.79
N ALA A 37 3.09 -5.35 -3.61
CA ALA A 37 4.13 -5.28 -2.56
C ALA A 37 5.44 -5.96 -3.00
N ASP A 38 5.36 -7.08 -3.73
CA ASP A 38 6.52 -7.79 -4.26
C ASP A 38 7.24 -6.99 -5.36
N HIS A 39 6.52 -6.13 -6.09
CA HIS A 39 7.04 -5.29 -7.17
C HIS A 39 7.19 -3.81 -6.80
N HIS A 40 6.89 -3.47 -5.54
CA HIS A 40 7.01 -2.09 -5.06
C HIS A 40 8.43 -1.56 -5.30
N ASP A 41 8.50 -0.40 -5.95
CA ASP A 41 9.77 0.27 -6.25
C ASP A 41 10.77 -0.50 -7.14
N ASP A 42 10.35 -1.55 -7.85
CA ASP A 42 11.19 -2.30 -8.79
C ASP A 42 11.85 -1.38 -9.85
N SER A 43 11.26 -0.24 -10.15
CA SER A 43 11.83 0.74 -11.05
C SER A 43 13.16 1.30 -10.54
N LYS A 44 13.35 1.41 -9.22
CA LYS A 44 14.59 1.86 -8.58
C LYS A 44 15.75 0.89 -8.80
N LEU A 45 15.46 -0.34 -9.18
CA LEU A 45 16.47 -1.38 -9.47
C LEU A 45 16.84 -1.46 -10.95
N LYS A 46 16.23 -0.64 -11.81
CA LYS A 46 16.40 -0.65 -13.25
C LYS A 46 16.95 0.69 -13.77
N GLU A 47 17.64 0.66 -14.93
CA GLU A 47 18.05 1.89 -15.58
C GLU A 47 16.83 2.65 -16.17
N PRO A 48 16.81 3.97 -16.16
CA PRO A 48 17.87 4.88 -15.68
C PRO A 48 17.80 5.17 -14.16
N GLU A 49 16.76 4.73 -13.46
CA GLU A 49 16.53 5.11 -12.04
C GLU A 49 17.65 4.68 -11.13
N ILE A 50 18.13 3.44 -11.25
CA ILE A 50 19.18 2.93 -10.37
C ILE A 50 20.46 3.80 -10.40
N SER A 51 20.87 4.26 -11.57
CA SER A 51 22.04 5.14 -11.70
C SER A 51 21.77 6.50 -11.09
N MET A 52 20.57 7.03 -11.24
CA MET A 52 20.17 8.32 -10.69
C MET A 52 20.09 8.28 -9.16
N TRP A 53 19.52 7.22 -8.58
CA TRP A 53 19.47 7.02 -7.12
C TRP A 53 20.88 6.86 -6.54
N ARG A 54 21.75 6.07 -7.18
CA ARG A 54 23.15 5.90 -6.76
C ARG A 54 23.92 7.22 -6.75
N GLU A 55 23.66 8.10 -7.70
CA GLU A 55 24.29 9.41 -7.72
C GLU A 55 23.80 10.30 -6.56
N MET A 56 22.50 10.30 -6.29
CA MET A 56 21.92 11.04 -5.18
C MET A 56 22.41 10.53 -3.82
N ASP A 57 22.64 9.22 -3.68
CA ASP A 57 23.09 8.61 -2.43
C ASP A 57 24.57 8.88 -2.09
N LYS A 58 25.36 9.37 -3.06
CA LYS A 58 26.74 9.84 -2.78
C LYS A 58 26.76 11.12 -1.95
N GLU A 59 25.67 11.89 -1.96
CA GLU A 59 25.58 13.10 -1.17
C GLU A 59 25.11 12.83 0.26
N PRO A 60 25.51 13.68 1.22
CA PRO A 60 25.08 13.56 2.61
C PRO A 60 23.56 13.51 2.75
N ARG A 61 23.10 12.81 3.79
CA ARG A 61 21.69 12.86 4.23
C ARG A 61 21.50 14.08 5.12
N TYR A 62 20.63 14.98 4.69
CA TYR A 62 20.29 16.17 5.46
C TYR A 62 18.99 15.95 6.25
N PRO A 63 18.88 16.52 7.47
CA PRO A 63 17.62 16.54 8.21
C PRO A 63 16.51 17.20 7.39
N TYR A 64 15.29 16.71 7.53
CA TYR A 64 14.11 17.36 6.92
C TYR A 64 14.02 18.83 7.32
N SER A 65 13.75 19.68 6.35
CA SER A 65 13.55 21.11 6.56
C SER A 65 12.56 21.66 5.52
N GLU A 66 11.68 22.54 5.95
CA GLU A 66 10.78 23.30 5.07
C GLU A 66 11.42 24.59 4.56
N ASP A 67 12.55 25.02 5.15
CA ASP A 67 13.29 26.18 4.69
C ASP A 67 13.81 25.97 3.26
N PRO A 68 13.39 26.79 2.28
CA PRO A 68 13.82 26.68 0.89
C PRO A 68 15.34 26.76 0.69
N GLU A 69 16.06 27.43 1.60
CA GLU A 69 17.52 27.61 1.53
C GLU A 69 18.31 26.52 2.25
N SER A 70 17.63 25.58 2.92
CA SER A 70 18.28 24.45 3.56
C SER A 70 18.98 23.52 2.55
N ASP A 71 20.03 22.84 2.99
CA ASP A 71 20.72 21.84 2.18
C ASP A 71 19.78 20.68 1.79
N TYR A 72 18.82 20.33 2.66
CA TYR A 72 17.77 19.36 2.33
C TYR A 72 16.97 19.79 1.10
N GLN A 73 16.45 21.02 1.05
CA GLN A 73 15.67 21.52 -0.07
C GLN A 73 16.52 21.74 -1.32
N LYS A 74 17.79 22.16 -1.17
CA LYS A 74 18.74 22.25 -2.28
C LYS A 74 18.97 20.89 -2.92
N LYS A 75 19.19 19.84 -2.10
CA LYS A 75 19.32 18.47 -2.59
C LYS A 75 18.06 18.00 -3.32
N LEU A 76 16.87 18.22 -2.76
CA LEU A 76 15.61 17.87 -3.41
C LEU A 76 15.46 18.54 -4.79
N ARG A 77 15.80 19.84 -4.90
CA ARG A 77 15.75 20.56 -6.18
C ARG A 77 16.76 20.00 -7.19
N LYS A 78 17.98 19.71 -6.75
CA LYS A 78 19.04 19.14 -7.60
C LYS A 78 18.63 17.80 -8.19
N TYR A 79 18.02 16.93 -7.38
CA TYR A 79 17.64 15.58 -7.78
C TYR A 79 16.15 15.44 -8.15
N LYS A 80 15.47 16.56 -8.41
CA LYS A 80 14.07 16.55 -8.87
C LYS A 80 13.83 15.62 -10.06
N PRO A 81 14.71 15.51 -11.08
CA PRO A 81 14.52 14.59 -12.18
C PRO A 81 14.46 13.12 -11.76
N VAL A 82 15.17 12.72 -10.68
CA VAL A 82 15.12 11.35 -10.13
C VAL A 82 13.73 11.04 -9.63
N PHE A 83 13.18 11.94 -8.78
CA PHE A 83 11.83 11.80 -8.25
C PHE A 83 10.79 11.82 -9.36
N GLU A 84 10.93 12.71 -10.35
CA GLU A 84 10.00 12.80 -11.47
C GLU A 84 9.99 11.54 -12.35
N GLN A 85 11.15 10.93 -12.57
CA GLN A 85 11.25 9.65 -13.26
C GLN A 85 10.58 8.55 -12.47
N HIS A 86 10.85 8.49 -11.17
CA HIS A 86 10.26 7.52 -10.26
C HIS A 86 8.73 7.62 -10.21
N TRP A 87 8.18 8.84 -10.05
CA TRP A 87 6.73 9.06 -10.03
C TRP A 87 6.03 8.67 -11.34
N ARG A 88 6.72 8.75 -12.47
CA ARG A 88 6.15 8.32 -13.77
C ARG A 88 6.02 6.80 -13.89
N ASN A 89 6.84 6.07 -13.16
CA ASN A 89 6.89 4.61 -13.25
C ASN A 89 6.08 3.90 -12.16
N ASN A 90 5.64 4.64 -11.13
CA ASN A 90 5.07 4.05 -9.94
C ASN A 90 3.71 4.67 -9.58
N ARG A 91 2.65 3.90 -9.74
CA ARG A 91 1.26 4.31 -9.51
C ARG A 91 0.94 4.66 -8.07
N HIS A 92 1.67 4.11 -7.10
CA HIS A 92 1.48 4.43 -5.69
C HIS A 92 1.89 5.86 -5.32
N HIS A 93 2.52 6.61 -6.24
CA HIS A 93 2.76 8.04 -6.08
C HIS A 93 1.58 8.85 -6.64
N TRP A 94 0.99 9.70 -5.80
CA TRP A 94 -0.12 10.56 -6.21
C TRP A 94 0.21 11.50 -7.38
N GLU A 95 1.48 11.87 -7.48
CA GLU A 95 2.04 12.65 -8.59
C GLU A 95 1.89 11.96 -9.95
N PHE A 96 1.79 10.63 -9.99
CA PHE A 96 1.48 9.88 -11.21
C PHE A 96 0.15 10.34 -11.82
N PHE A 97 -0.89 10.43 -11.00
CA PHE A 97 -2.24 10.81 -11.44
C PHE A 97 -2.36 12.31 -11.74
N GLN A 98 -1.66 13.16 -11.00
CA GLN A 98 -1.63 14.61 -11.27
C GLN A 98 -1.05 14.95 -12.65
N ARG A 99 -0.31 14.04 -13.27
CA ARG A 99 0.25 14.18 -14.61
C ARG A 99 -0.63 13.65 -15.73
N GLY A 100 -1.81 13.11 -15.40
CA GLY A 100 -2.72 12.53 -16.38
C GLY A 100 -2.19 11.27 -17.07
N LEU A 101 -1.29 10.55 -16.40
CA LEU A 101 -0.72 9.30 -16.94
C LEU A 101 -1.72 8.15 -16.93
N ASP A 102 -2.79 8.27 -16.15
CA ASP A 102 -3.93 7.35 -16.15
C ASP A 102 -5.22 8.14 -16.27
N PRO A 103 -6.04 7.92 -17.32
CA PRO A 103 -7.30 8.64 -17.53
C PRO A 103 -8.41 8.25 -16.53
N PHE A 104 -8.26 7.11 -15.84
CA PHE A 104 -9.26 6.61 -14.88
C PHE A 104 -8.99 7.09 -13.45
N GLY A 105 -7.80 7.63 -13.18
CA GLY A 105 -7.38 8.07 -11.85
C GLY A 105 -6.96 6.93 -10.91
N PRO A 106 -6.75 7.24 -9.62
CA PRO A 106 -6.29 6.26 -8.64
C PRO A 106 -7.39 5.28 -8.24
N GLU A 107 -7.00 4.05 -7.98
CA GLU A 107 -7.84 3.01 -7.41
C GLU A 107 -7.50 2.76 -5.91
N ILE A 108 -8.34 1.98 -5.23
CA ILE A 108 -8.16 1.70 -3.79
C ILE A 108 -6.81 1.00 -3.49
N LEU A 109 -6.30 0.19 -4.42
CA LEU A 109 -5.01 -0.49 -4.25
C LEU A 109 -3.85 0.50 -4.32
N ASP A 110 -3.91 1.51 -5.20
CA ASP A 110 -2.92 2.59 -5.25
C ASP A 110 -2.88 3.37 -3.93
N LEU A 111 -4.06 3.61 -3.33
CA LEU A 111 -4.17 4.28 -2.05
C LEU A 111 -3.59 3.46 -0.91
N ILE A 112 -3.85 2.15 -0.87
CA ILE A 112 -3.30 1.26 0.16
C ILE A 112 -1.78 1.21 0.04
N GLU A 113 -1.26 1.08 -1.16
CA GLU A 113 0.19 1.06 -1.42
C GLU A 113 0.84 2.40 -1.01
N LEU A 114 0.23 3.54 -1.36
CA LEU A 114 0.66 4.88 -0.93
C LEU A 114 0.73 4.99 0.61
N ILE A 115 -0.30 4.48 1.33
CA ILE A 115 -0.32 4.48 2.80
C ILE A 115 0.84 3.65 3.33
N CYS A 116 1.03 2.45 2.80
CA CYS A 116 2.11 1.57 3.24
C CYS A 116 3.49 2.19 2.99
N ASP A 117 3.72 2.80 1.84
CA ASP A 117 4.98 3.48 1.52
C ASP A 117 5.18 4.73 2.38
N GLN A 118 4.27 5.70 2.30
CA GLN A 118 4.49 7.04 2.83
C GLN A 118 4.31 7.16 4.35
N LEU A 119 3.50 6.31 4.97
CA LEU A 119 3.21 6.38 6.40
C LEU A 119 3.95 5.29 7.19
N LEU A 120 4.17 4.14 6.60
CA LEU A 120 4.60 2.94 7.31
C LEU A 120 5.96 2.41 6.81
N GLY A 121 6.35 2.69 5.57
CA GLY A 121 7.52 2.09 4.91
C GLY A 121 8.86 2.46 5.50
N TYR A 122 8.97 3.57 6.24
CA TYR A 122 10.23 4.04 6.78
C TYR A 122 10.63 3.42 8.13
N LYS A 123 9.67 2.94 8.92
CA LYS A 123 9.92 2.32 10.23
C LYS A 123 8.76 1.43 10.63
N PHE A 124 9.07 0.27 11.19
CA PHE A 124 8.05 -0.64 11.71
C PHE A 124 7.36 -0.14 13.00
N ASN A 125 8.00 0.73 13.76
CA ASN A 125 7.43 1.34 14.96
C ASN A 125 7.13 2.82 14.72
N VAL A 126 6.04 3.08 14.01
CA VAL A 126 5.55 4.46 13.83
C VAL A 126 4.68 4.81 15.01
N SER A 127 5.06 5.83 15.80
CA SER A 127 4.20 6.31 16.88
C SER A 127 2.89 6.87 16.31
N TYR A 128 1.80 6.70 17.05
CA TYR A 128 0.49 7.23 16.68
C TYR A 128 0.56 8.73 16.31
N SER A 129 1.22 9.54 17.14
CA SER A 129 1.35 10.98 16.89
C SER A 129 2.05 11.28 15.57
N LYS A 130 3.10 10.49 15.21
CA LYS A 130 3.79 10.66 13.94
C LYS A 130 2.90 10.25 12.76
N ALA A 131 2.24 9.11 12.85
CA ALA A 131 1.35 8.62 11.80
C ALA A 131 0.24 9.63 11.49
N MET A 132 -0.39 10.21 12.52
CA MET A 132 -1.43 11.23 12.33
C MET A 132 -0.89 12.52 11.70
N LYS A 133 0.31 12.97 12.07
CA LYS A 133 0.97 14.12 11.42
C LYS A 133 1.25 13.84 9.94
N ASP A 134 1.70 12.62 9.63
CA ASP A 134 1.97 12.23 8.25
C ASP A 134 0.66 12.12 7.42
N CYS A 135 -0.45 11.66 8.01
CA CYS A 135 -1.78 11.71 7.36
C CYS A 135 -2.19 13.14 7.01
N GLN A 136 -2.04 14.09 7.94
CA GLN A 136 -2.35 15.50 7.68
C GLN A 136 -1.40 16.11 6.64
N ARG A 137 -0.14 15.70 6.62
CA ARG A 137 0.80 16.10 5.57
C ARG A 137 0.37 15.61 4.19
N LEU A 138 -0.08 14.36 4.08
CA LEU A 138 -0.62 13.82 2.82
C LEU A 138 -1.88 14.56 2.39
N LYS A 139 -2.80 14.86 3.32
CA LYS A 139 -3.99 15.66 3.06
C LYS A 139 -3.62 16.99 2.40
N THR A 140 -2.70 17.75 3.02
CA THR A 140 -2.27 19.05 2.53
C THR A 140 -1.52 18.94 1.21
N LYS A 141 -0.59 17.99 1.09
CA LYS A 141 0.24 17.80 -0.11
C LYS A 141 -0.59 17.44 -1.35
N PHE A 142 -1.60 16.60 -1.18
CA PHE A 142 -2.34 16.01 -2.30
C PHE A 142 -3.79 16.53 -2.43
N GLY A 143 -4.22 17.42 -1.54
CA GLY A 143 -5.58 17.96 -1.56
C GLY A 143 -6.65 16.89 -1.29
N LEU A 144 -6.35 15.93 -0.39
CA LEU A 144 -7.31 14.87 -0.06
C LEU A 144 -8.53 15.44 0.65
N SER A 145 -9.72 14.89 0.35
CA SER A 145 -10.94 15.28 1.05
C SER A 145 -10.90 14.89 2.53
N GLU A 146 -11.76 15.51 3.34
CA GLU A 146 -11.87 15.20 4.76
C GLU A 146 -12.26 13.75 5.02
N GLU A 147 -13.20 13.23 4.23
CA GLU A 147 -13.71 11.87 4.33
C GLU A 147 -12.59 10.86 4.03
N LEU A 148 -11.81 11.09 2.96
CA LEU A 148 -10.70 10.22 2.59
C LEU A 148 -9.58 10.27 3.63
N THR A 149 -9.27 11.46 4.16
CA THR A 149 -8.29 11.62 5.22
C THR A 149 -8.72 10.86 6.47
N THR A 150 -9.98 10.99 6.88
CA THR A 150 -10.56 10.28 8.03
C THR A 150 -10.50 8.76 7.83
N LEU A 151 -10.77 8.26 6.62
CA LEU A 151 -10.65 6.84 6.30
C LEU A 151 -9.22 6.34 6.48
N ILE A 152 -8.24 7.09 5.98
CA ILE A 152 -6.81 6.78 6.13
C ILE A 152 -6.42 6.77 7.61
N GLU A 153 -6.76 7.81 8.37
CA GLU A 153 -6.46 7.93 9.80
C GLU A 153 -7.04 6.77 10.61
N ASN A 154 -8.29 6.39 10.36
CA ASN A 154 -8.94 5.26 11.02
C ASN A 154 -8.25 3.94 10.68
N THR A 155 -7.87 3.75 9.43
CA THR A 155 -7.15 2.56 8.97
C THR A 155 -5.79 2.45 9.65
N VAL A 156 -5.01 3.54 9.65
CA VAL A 156 -3.70 3.58 10.30
C VAL A 156 -3.82 3.35 11.81
N ARG A 157 -4.79 3.99 12.45
CA ARG A 157 -5.06 3.82 13.89
C ARG A 157 -5.36 2.38 14.27
N ASN A 158 -6.20 1.69 13.49
CA ASN A 158 -6.71 0.38 13.86
C ASN A 158 -5.75 -0.78 13.55
N TYR A 159 -4.88 -0.61 12.57
CA TYR A 159 -4.08 -1.73 12.08
C TYR A 159 -2.57 -1.56 12.24
N PHE A 160 -2.06 -0.34 12.48
CA PHE A 160 -0.63 -0.08 12.35
C PHE A 160 0.03 0.60 13.55
N VAL A 161 -0.74 1.03 14.55
CA VAL A 161 -0.21 1.85 15.67
C VAL A 161 0.56 1.06 16.72
N ASP A 162 0.42 -0.27 16.75
CA ASP A 162 1.07 -1.14 17.74
C ASP A 162 1.69 -2.41 17.13
N LEU A 163 2.29 -2.31 15.95
CA LEU A 163 3.13 -3.40 15.46
C LEU A 163 4.45 -3.37 16.24
N GLY A 164 4.52 -4.24 17.22
CA GLY A 164 5.53 -4.36 18.26
C GLY A 164 7.01 -4.37 17.85
N THR A 165 7.86 -5.06 18.59
CA THR A 165 9.32 -5.11 18.40
C THR A 165 9.72 -5.81 17.09
N PRO A 166 10.96 -5.60 16.56
CA PRO A 166 11.45 -6.26 15.35
C PRO A 166 11.36 -7.80 15.35
N LYS A 167 11.30 -8.44 16.52
CA LYS A 167 11.10 -9.89 16.64
C LYS A 167 9.66 -10.32 16.39
N GLU A 168 8.70 -9.55 16.92
CA GLU A 168 7.27 -9.78 16.70
C GLU A 168 6.91 -9.51 15.24
N GLU A 169 7.55 -8.53 14.63
CA GLU A 169 7.46 -8.22 13.21
C GLU A 169 7.85 -9.40 12.32
N ALA A 170 9.01 -10.01 12.56
CA ALA A 170 9.46 -11.18 11.81
C ALA A 170 8.48 -12.34 11.96
N GLN A 171 7.84 -12.47 13.11
CA GLN A 171 6.85 -13.49 13.39
C GLN A 171 5.52 -13.23 12.71
N ILE A 172 5.06 -11.96 12.65
CA ILE A 172 3.89 -11.53 11.90
C ILE A 172 4.09 -11.77 10.39
N ARG A 173 5.25 -11.44 9.85
CA ARG A 173 5.61 -11.72 8.45
C ARG A 173 5.60 -13.22 8.12
N LEU A 174 6.14 -14.05 9.01
CA LEU A 174 6.13 -15.50 8.86
C LEU A 174 4.71 -16.06 8.91
N GLN A 175 3.88 -15.59 9.83
CA GLN A 175 2.48 -15.98 9.97
C GLN A 175 1.64 -15.53 8.78
N ALA A 176 1.82 -14.30 8.29
CA ALA A 176 1.14 -13.79 7.10
C ALA A 176 1.52 -14.62 5.86
N LYS A 177 2.81 -14.92 5.66
CA LYS A 177 3.26 -15.78 4.56
C LYS A 177 2.75 -17.22 4.68
N ALA A 178 2.67 -17.79 5.88
CA ALA A 178 2.12 -19.13 6.11
C ALA A 178 0.61 -19.14 5.84
N SER A 179 -0.13 -18.17 6.37
CA SER A 179 -1.59 -18.05 6.15
C SER A 179 -1.97 -17.86 4.68
N LEU A 180 -1.09 -17.24 3.89
CA LEU A 180 -1.28 -17.04 2.46
C LEU A 180 -0.94 -18.29 1.64
N ARG A 181 0.04 -19.11 2.08
CA ARG A 181 0.37 -20.40 1.46
C ARG A 181 -0.73 -21.44 1.67
N ASP A 182 -1.46 -21.33 2.76
CA ASP A 182 -2.59 -22.20 3.10
C ASP A 182 -3.92 -21.74 2.50
N LEU A 183 -3.94 -20.61 1.79
CA LEU A 183 -5.08 -20.25 0.95
C LEU A 183 -5.11 -21.23 -0.22
N PRO A 184 -6.23 -21.94 -0.46
CA PRO A 184 -6.33 -22.86 -1.58
C PRO A 184 -6.16 -22.06 -2.88
N THR A 185 -4.97 -22.14 -3.45
CA THR A 185 -4.72 -21.70 -4.81
C THR A 185 -5.56 -22.57 -5.71
N SER A 186 -6.52 -21.96 -6.39
CA SER A 186 -7.29 -22.50 -7.50
C SER A 186 -7.91 -23.89 -7.27
N GLY A 187 -9.19 -23.96 -7.27
CA GLY A 187 -9.94 -25.21 -7.32
C GLY A 187 -11.43 -25.10 -7.04
N VAL A 188 -11.95 -23.92 -6.83
CA VAL A 188 -13.40 -23.72 -6.80
C VAL A 188 -13.79 -23.11 -8.15
N LEU A 189 -13.86 -23.94 -9.17
CA LEU A 189 -14.75 -23.69 -10.32
C LEU A 189 -16.15 -23.64 -9.75
N ILE A 190 -16.59 -22.46 -9.34
CA ILE A 190 -17.99 -22.20 -9.05
C ILE A 190 -18.64 -22.13 -10.42
N ASP A 191 -19.46 -23.12 -10.72
CA ASP A 191 -20.35 -23.08 -11.88
C ASP A 191 -21.25 -21.84 -11.73
N LEU A 192 -20.96 -20.81 -12.50
CA LEU A 192 -21.68 -19.52 -12.48
C LEU A 192 -22.93 -19.54 -13.35
N GLN A 193 -23.36 -20.73 -13.81
CA GLN A 193 -24.57 -20.91 -14.58
C GLN A 193 -25.68 -21.50 -13.69
N ALA A 194 -26.27 -20.69 -12.82
CA ALA A 194 -27.63 -20.87 -12.31
C ALA A 194 -28.06 -19.62 -11.51
#